data_23c72c52378aa192209328487aa1437f
#
_entry.id   23c72c52378aa192209328487aa1437f
#
_cell.length_a   1.000
_cell.length_b   1.000
_cell.length_c   1.000
_cell.angle_alpha   90.00
_cell.angle_beta   90.00
_cell.angle_gamma   90.00
#
_symmetry.space_group_name_H-M   'P 1'
#
loop_
_entity.id
_entity.type
_entity.pdbx_description
1 polymer ?
#
loop_
_entity_poly.entity_id
_entity_poly.type
_entity_poly.pdbx_seq_one_letter_code
_entity_poly.pdbx_strand_id
1 'polypeptide(L)'
;MELVKSFIGGQWKTPHGKKIPKINPATEEVIHKVPAVTASDLRLALNSSREAFRQWSKTPVDQRAEVMKKISQLLPDKMDDISRAITLENGKPIVESNMEIMGAQMYADYYSAEAQQLLRDEVRVVDFPQTGNYEFRTTFEPLGVVAVIAPWNWPFLISMQTILPAILAGDSVVYKPSSLTAMVGQKLVELFQEAGLPEGVVNLVQGDGKVGDLLVRSSVKAVVFTGGNEVGSRVALNCAKGLKRAVLELGGSDPFIVFSDAQMDEVVNGAIYGRFFGAGQICVSAKRILVHRSVFEEFVDRFTEKASALKVGNGMDPATDIGPLISRNQRGYVTRTVKQAVSAGAKVKCGGSSPSELRKGFFYSPTVITDVKPSMRLVTEEMFGPVAPVMPFEDEEQAIAMANATRYGLGASIWTADQDKAVRLSRSIESGMVWINDVAVTFPHAPWGGVKESGLGRHSSRYGLLEMVNIRQICINKLREPTRMWWVPYSKS
;
A
#
# COMPACT_ATOMS: atom_id res chain seq x y z
N MET A 1 26.98 0.94 -17.46
CA MET A 1 25.96 0.66 -16.43
C MET A 1 24.98 1.82 -16.45
N GLU A 2 23.71 1.51 -16.66
CA GLU A 2 22.65 2.49 -16.80
C GLU A 2 22.44 3.29 -15.51
N LEU A 3 22.09 4.57 -15.65
CA LEU A 3 21.72 5.45 -14.55
C LEU A 3 20.22 5.73 -14.62
N VAL A 4 19.50 5.42 -13.55
CA VAL A 4 18.08 5.78 -13.42
C VAL A 4 17.95 7.30 -13.31
N LYS A 5 16.97 7.87 -14.00
CA LYS A 5 16.77 9.32 -14.07
C LYS A 5 15.68 9.79 -13.11
N SER A 6 15.72 11.05 -12.74
CA SER A 6 14.61 11.80 -12.15
C SER A 6 13.89 12.61 -13.24
N PHE A 7 12.60 12.90 -13.03
CA PHE A 7 11.79 13.73 -13.92
C PHE A 7 11.38 14.99 -13.17
N ILE A 8 11.92 16.15 -13.58
CA ILE A 8 11.72 17.42 -12.87
C ILE A 8 11.40 18.50 -13.88
N GLY A 9 10.22 19.09 -13.75
CA GLY A 9 9.77 20.19 -14.62
C GLY A 9 9.71 19.81 -16.09
N GLY A 10 9.17 18.63 -16.39
CA GLY A 10 9.04 18.14 -17.77
C GLY A 10 10.34 17.55 -18.37
N GLN A 11 11.42 17.48 -17.61
CA GLN A 11 12.73 17.06 -18.12
C GLN A 11 13.30 15.86 -17.35
N TRP A 12 13.76 14.86 -18.11
CA TRP A 12 14.55 13.76 -17.57
C TRP A 12 15.98 14.21 -17.26
N LYS A 13 16.38 14.06 -15.99
CA LYS A 13 17.70 14.50 -15.48
C LYS A 13 18.40 13.38 -14.74
N THR A 14 19.72 13.34 -14.86
CA THR A 14 20.57 12.49 -14.00
C THR A 14 21.09 13.36 -12.86
N PRO A 15 20.58 13.19 -11.62
CA PRO A 15 21.03 13.96 -10.46
C PRO A 15 22.53 13.72 -10.16
N HIS A 16 23.17 14.72 -9.55
CA HIS A 16 24.60 14.66 -9.22
C HIS A 16 24.91 14.11 -7.81
N GLY A 17 23.87 13.69 -7.05
CA GLY A 17 24.06 13.14 -5.71
C GLY A 17 24.65 11.74 -5.69
N LYS A 18 24.66 11.15 -4.48
CA LYS A 18 25.21 9.80 -4.25
C LYS A 18 24.55 8.78 -5.19
N LYS A 19 25.35 7.99 -5.90
CA LYS A 19 24.88 6.90 -6.75
C LYS A 19 24.73 5.61 -5.92
N ILE A 20 23.50 5.14 -5.77
CA ILE A 20 23.14 3.95 -5.00
C ILE A 20 23.10 2.76 -5.96
N PRO A 21 23.89 1.69 -5.75
CA PRO A 21 23.81 0.52 -6.60
C PRO A 21 22.49 -0.23 -6.36
N LYS A 22 21.79 -0.59 -7.42
CA LYS A 22 20.66 -1.51 -7.37
C LYS A 22 21.12 -2.91 -7.74
N ILE A 23 20.88 -3.85 -6.85
CA ILE A 23 21.28 -5.25 -6.98
C ILE A 23 20.05 -6.07 -7.36
N ASN A 24 20.17 -6.92 -8.38
CA ASN A 24 19.17 -7.95 -8.67
C ASN A 24 19.16 -8.97 -7.53
N PRO A 25 18.06 -9.16 -6.81
CA PRO A 25 18.03 -10.03 -5.64
C PRO A 25 18.18 -11.52 -5.96
N ALA A 26 17.96 -11.94 -7.22
CA ALA A 26 18.12 -13.33 -7.66
C ALA A 26 19.57 -13.67 -8.05
N THR A 27 20.33 -12.71 -8.60
CA THR A 27 21.70 -12.97 -9.12
C THR A 27 22.81 -12.31 -8.31
N GLU A 28 22.48 -11.38 -7.43
CA GLU A 28 23.39 -10.49 -6.67
C GLU A 28 24.21 -9.55 -7.56
N GLU A 29 23.86 -9.39 -8.84
CA GLU A 29 24.52 -8.49 -9.79
C GLU A 29 23.97 -7.07 -9.67
N VAL A 30 24.83 -6.07 -9.91
CA VAL A 30 24.40 -4.67 -9.99
C VAL A 30 23.79 -4.44 -11.36
N ILE A 31 22.47 -4.16 -11.43
CA ILE A 31 21.73 -3.96 -12.68
C ILE A 31 21.79 -2.50 -13.15
N HIS A 32 21.72 -1.54 -12.23
CA HIS A 32 21.88 -0.11 -12.52
C HIS A 32 22.28 0.68 -11.25
N LYS A 33 22.46 1.98 -11.38
CA LYS A 33 22.70 2.89 -10.26
C LYS A 33 21.64 3.96 -10.19
N VAL A 34 21.25 4.31 -8.97
CA VAL A 34 20.24 5.33 -8.66
C VAL A 34 20.93 6.58 -8.12
N PRO A 35 21.10 7.62 -8.95
CA PRO A 35 21.61 8.90 -8.48
C PRO A 35 20.58 9.61 -7.61
N ALA A 36 20.94 9.97 -6.37
CA ALA A 36 20.06 10.70 -5.47
C ALA A 36 19.95 12.17 -5.89
N VAL A 37 18.74 12.74 -5.81
CA VAL A 37 18.53 14.19 -5.98
C VAL A 37 19.20 14.95 -4.83
N THR A 38 19.70 16.15 -5.15
CA THR A 38 20.19 17.10 -4.17
C THR A 38 19.05 17.93 -3.57
N ALA A 39 19.33 18.69 -2.51
CA ALA A 39 18.35 19.64 -1.96
C ALA A 39 17.94 20.71 -2.99
N SER A 40 18.83 21.05 -3.92
CA SER A 40 18.53 21.99 -4.99
C SER A 40 17.59 21.38 -6.04
N ASP A 41 17.81 20.12 -6.44
CA ASP A 41 16.92 19.40 -7.34
C ASP A 41 15.52 19.26 -6.74
N LEU A 42 15.44 18.94 -5.44
CA LEU A 42 14.16 18.85 -4.73
C LEU A 42 13.43 20.19 -4.69
N ARG A 43 14.12 21.31 -4.51
CA ARG A 43 13.50 22.64 -4.59
C ARG A 43 12.95 22.93 -5.99
N LEU A 44 13.67 22.54 -7.03
CA LEU A 44 13.19 22.66 -8.42
C LEU A 44 11.93 21.84 -8.65
N ALA A 45 11.88 20.58 -8.19
CA ALA A 45 10.70 19.71 -8.28
C ALA A 45 9.49 20.33 -7.55
N LEU A 46 9.69 20.84 -6.33
CA LEU A 46 8.63 21.49 -5.56
C LEU A 46 8.12 22.78 -6.22
N ASN A 47 9.00 23.58 -6.82
CA ASN A 47 8.60 24.81 -7.53
C ASN A 47 7.81 24.45 -8.80
N SER A 48 8.29 23.47 -9.57
CA SER A 48 7.58 22.98 -10.74
C SER A 48 6.19 22.43 -10.38
N SER A 49 6.08 21.64 -9.29
CA SER A 49 4.77 21.16 -8.82
C SER A 49 3.84 22.29 -8.42
N ARG A 50 4.32 23.33 -7.75
CA ARG A 50 3.47 24.50 -7.39
C ARG A 50 2.97 25.25 -8.61
N GLU A 51 3.79 25.39 -9.63
CA GLU A 51 3.40 26.08 -10.86
C GLU A 51 2.36 25.24 -11.63
N ALA A 52 2.62 23.94 -11.81
CA ALA A 52 1.67 23.02 -12.45
C ALA A 52 0.33 22.95 -11.69
N PHE A 53 0.36 22.95 -10.38
CA PHE A 53 -0.85 22.96 -9.54
C PHE A 53 -1.78 24.11 -9.86
N ARG A 54 -1.27 25.33 -10.12
CA ARG A 54 -2.10 26.51 -10.41
C ARG A 54 -3.00 26.35 -11.63
N GLN A 55 -2.57 25.55 -12.60
CA GLN A 55 -3.34 25.23 -13.80
C GLN A 55 -4.14 23.95 -13.62
N TRP A 56 -3.49 22.89 -13.13
CA TRP A 56 -4.08 21.57 -12.98
C TRP A 56 -5.30 21.57 -12.05
N SER A 57 -5.24 22.30 -10.94
CA SER A 57 -6.36 22.42 -10.00
C SER A 57 -7.61 23.08 -10.60
N LYS A 58 -7.48 23.82 -11.70
CA LYS A 58 -8.59 24.45 -12.43
C LYS A 58 -9.08 23.60 -13.60
N THR A 59 -8.35 22.55 -13.97
CA THR A 59 -8.74 21.64 -15.05
C THR A 59 -10.01 20.89 -14.63
N PRO A 60 -11.04 20.87 -15.49
CA PRO A 60 -12.29 20.13 -15.20
C PRO A 60 -12.00 18.67 -14.86
N VAL A 61 -12.80 18.09 -13.94
CA VAL A 61 -12.63 16.70 -13.49
C VAL A 61 -12.66 15.71 -14.65
N ASP A 62 -13.48 15.94 -15.66
CA ASP A 62 -13.58 15.06 -16.85
C ASP A 62 -12.27 15.01 -17.65
N GLN A 63 -11.62 16.17 -17.79
CA GLN A 63 -10.32 16.22 -18.48
C GLN A 63 -9.22 15.55 -17.66
N ARG A 64 -9.29 15.63 -16.32
CA ARG A 64 -8.39 14.88 -15.46
C ARG A 64 -8.65 13.37 -15.54
N ALA A 65 -9.91 12.96 -15.59
CA ALA A 65 -10.32 11.56 -15.76
C ALA A 65 -9.89 10.98 -17.12
N GLU A 66 -9.89 11.78 -18.19
CA GLU A 66 -9.42 11.33 -19.51
C GLU A 66 -7.93 10.93 -19.49
N VAL A 67 -7.11 11.59 -18.67
CA VAL A 67 -5.71 11.17 -18.48
C VAL A 67 -5.64 9.79 -17.81
N MET A 68 -6.49 9.51 -16.81
CA MET A 68 -6.57 8.17 -16.17
C MET A 68 -6.93 7.10 -17.20
N LYS A 69 -7.91 7.40 -18.05
CA LYS A 69 -8.35 6.50 -19.11
C LYS A 69 -7.22 6.18 -20.10
N LYS A 70 -6.45 7.19 -20.52
CA LYS A 70 -5.29 6.99 -21.40
C LYS A 70 -4.21 6.14 -20.72
N ILE A 71 -3.95 6.36 -19.41
CA ILE A 71 -3.04 5.53 -18.64
C ILE A 71 -3.49 4.06 -18.69
N SER A 72 -4.77 3.77 -18.43
CA SER A 72 -5.31 2.42 -18.52
C SER A 72 -5.12 1.80 -19.91
N GLN A 73 -5.40 2.56 -20.96
CA GLN A 73 -5.28 2.10 -22.34
C GLN A 73 -3.85 1.77 -22.77
N LEU A 74 -2.85 2.45 -22.21
CA LEU A 74 -1.43 2.22 -22.53
C LEU A 74 -0.83 1.03 -21.78
N LEU A 75 -1.40 0.65 -20.63
CA LEU A 75 -0.81 -0.38 -19.76
C LEU A 75 -0.64 -1.75 -20.43
N PRO A 76 -1.59 -2.28 -21.24
CA PRO A 76 -1.41 -3.55 -21.93
C PRO A 76 -0.15 -3.60 -22.81
N ASP A 77 0.13 -2.54 -23.57
CA ASP A 77 1.28 -2.45 -24.47
C ASP A 77 2.61 -2.29 -23.71
N LYS A 78 2.56 -1.80 -22.47
CA LYS A 78 3.74 -1.61 -21.60
C LYS A 78 3.95 -2.76 -20.61
N MET A 79 3.06 -3.74 -20.58
CA MET A 79 3.05 -4.79 -19.54
C MET A 79 4.37 -5.54 -19.47
N ASP A 80 4.89 -6.05 -20.57
CA ASP A 80 6.14 -6.83 -20.58
C ASP A 80 7.33 -6.00 -20.06
N ASP A 81 7.49 -4.78 -20.54
CA ASP A 81 8.60 -3.89 -20.16
C ASP A 81 8.57 -3.52 -18.69
N ILE A 82 7.39 -3.17 -18.16
CA ILE A 82 7.22 -2.81 -16.74
C ILE A 82 7.35 -4.03 -15.85
N SER A 83 6.75 -5.17 -16.21
CA SER A 83 6.82 -6.43 -15.43
C SER A 83 8.25 -6.93 -15.30
N ARG A 84 9.03 -6.89 -16.39
CA ARG A 84 10.46 -7.23 -16.35
C ARG A 84 11.23 -6.32 -15.41
N ALA A 85 10.98 -5.01 -15.44
CA ALA A 85 11.61 -4.07 -14.52
C ALA A 85 11.25 -4.38 -13.06
N ILE A 86 9.99 -4.69 -12.76
CA ILE A 86 9.54 -5.11 -11.43
C ILE A 86 10.28 -6.37 -10.99
N THR A 87 10.26 -7.44 -11.80
CA THR A 87 10.90 -8.72 -11.46
C THR A 87 12.42 -8.57 -11.27
N LEU A 88 13.10 -7.82 -12.13
CA LEU A 88 14.55 -7.60 -12.01
C LEU A 88 14.93 -6.80 -10.76
N GLU A 89 14.13 -5.80 -10.37
CA GLU A 89 14.41 -5.00 -9.19
C GLU A 89 13.90 -5.63 -7.88
N ASN A 90 12.70 -6.20 -7.89
CA ASN A 90 12.07 -6.76 -6.70
C ASN A 90 12.43 -8.23 -6.47
N GLY A 91 12.51 -9.02 -7.54
CA GLY A 91 12.76 -10.46 -7.51
C GLY A 91 11.51 -11.34 -7.57
N LYS A 92 10.31 -10.78 -7.43
CA LYS A 92 9.07 -11.58 -7.51
C LYS A 92 8.92 -12.28 -8.86
N PRO A 93 8.20 -13.40 -8.95
CA PRO A 93 7.89 -14.06 -10.20
C PRO A 93 7.25 -13.13 -11.23
N ILE A 94 7.57 -13.32 -12.51
CA ILE A 94 7.07 -12.47 -13.61
C ILE A 94 5.53 -12.47 -13.67
N VAL A 95 4.90 -13.59 -13.32
CA VAL A 95 3.44 -13.69 -13.22
C VAL A 95 2.86 -12.75 -12.16
N GLU A 96 3.51 -12.63 -11.00
CA GLU A 96 3.10 -11.69 -9.95
C GLU A 96 3.31 -10.22 -10.39
N SER A 97 4.36 -9.95 -11.15
CA SER A 97 4.61 -8.62 -11.73
C SER A 97 3.53 -8.24 -12.76
N ASN A 98 3.07 -9.19 -13.56
CA ASN A 98 1.94 -8.98 -14.48
C ASN A 98 0.64 -8.69 -13.71
N MET A 99 0.35 -9.45 -12.64
CA MET A 99 -0.82 -9.21 -11.78
C MET A 99 -0.78 -7.82 -11.14
N GLU A 100 0.41 -7.34 -10.78
CA GLU A 100 0.60 -5.99 -10.24
C GLU A 100 0.17 -4.90 -11.23
N ILE A 101 0.50 -5.06 -12.51
CA ILE A 101 0.10 -4.11 -13.57
C ILE A 101 -1.39 -4.20 -13.85
N MET A 102 -1.96 -5.41 -13.91
CA MET A 102 -3.41 -5.59 -14.07
C MET A 102 -4.18 -4.93 -12.93
N GLY A 103 -3.69 -5.08 -11.70
CA GLY A 103 -4.24 -4.38 -10.54
C GLY A 103 -4.16 -2.86 -10.69
N ALA A 104 -3.04 -2.33 -11.16
CA ALA A 104 -2.86 -0.89 -11.40
C ALA A 104 -3.81 -0.36 -12.49
N GLN A 105 -4.07 -1.16 -13.54
CA GLN A 105 -5.04 -0.84 -14.58
C GLN A 105 -6.46 -0.71 -14.00
N MET A 106 -6.87 -1.64 -13.12
CA MET A 106 -8.18 -1.55 -12.46
C MET A 106 -8.37 -0.24 -11.68
N TYR A 107 -7.30 0.30 -11.07
CA TYR A 107 -7.36 1.61 -10.40
C TYR A 107 -7.50 2.76 -11.38
N ALA A 108 -6.81 2.73 -12.52
CA ALA A 108 -6.95 3.74 -13.55
C ALA A 108 -8.36 3.73 -14.16
N ASP A 109 -8.92 2.54 -14.43
CA ASP A 109 -10.29 2.37 -14.92
C ASP A 109 -11.32 2.92 -13.92
N TYR A 110 -11.21 2.53 -12.66
CA TYR A 110 -12.11 2.98 -11.61
C TYR A 110 -12.14 4.50 -11.48
N TYR A 111 -10.97 5.12 -11.33
CA TYR A 111 -10.90 6.58 -11.17
C TYR A 111 -11.30 7.34 -12.43
N SER A 112 -11.12 6.77 -13.62
CA SER A 112 -11.61 7.38 -14.85
C SER A 112 -13.14 7.31 -14.98
N ALA A 113 -13.74 6.17 -14.62
CA ALA A 113 -15.18 5.95 -14.73
C ALA A 113 -15.98 6.69 -13.66
N GLU A 114 -15.51 6.72 -12.43
CA GLU A 114 -16.23 7.23 -11.27
C GLU A 114 -15.91 8.70 -10.90
N ALA A 115 -14.99 9.34 -11.63
CA ALA A 115 -14.44 10.64 -11.30
C ALA A 115 -15.48 11.72 -10.95
N GLN A 116 -16.52 11.87 -11.75
CA GLN A 116 -17.58 12.85 -11.55
C GLN A 116 -18.38 12.57 -10.27
N GLN A 117 -18.74 11.30 -10.05
CA GLN A 117 -19.51 10.91 -8.89
C GLN A 117 -18.71 11.05 -7.59
N LEU A 118 -17.43 10.70 -7.63
CA LEU A 118 -16.54 10.73 -6.47
C LEU A 118 -16.29 12.15 -5.94
N LEU A 119 -16.23 13.15 -6.84
CA LEU A 119 -15.96 14.57 -6.52
C LEU A 119 -17.19 15.47 -6.70
N ARG A 120 -18.39 14.88 -6.83
CA ARG A 120 -19.62 15.65 -6.96
C ARG A 120 -19.92 16.45 -5.70
N ASP A 121 -20.23 17.73 -5.86
CA ASP A 121 -20.73 18.56 -4.78
C ASP A 121 -21.99 17.97 -4.13
N GLU A 122 -22.03 17.96 -2.81
CA GLU A 122 -23.18 17.53 -2.03
C GLU A 122 -24.02 18.75 -1.68
N VAL A 123 -25.28 18.77 -2.10
CA VAL A 123 -26.19 19.90 -1.84
C VAL A 123 -27.32 19.45 -0.92
N ARG A 124 -27.52 20.19 0.17
CA ARG A 124 -28.66 20.02 1.09
C ARG A 124 -29.38 21.34 1.26
N VAL A 125 -30.71 21.32 1.09
CA VAL A 125 -31.56 22.44 1.41
C VAL A 125 -32.26 22.14 2.72
N VAL A 126 -32.17 23.05 3.68
CA VAL A 126 -32.82 22.94 4.99
C VAL A 126 -33.66 24.19 5.20
N ASP A 127 -34.92 23.95 5.49
CA ASP A 127 -35.88 25.01 5.84
C ASP A 127 -36.02 25.06 7.37
N PHE A 128 -35.62 26.19 7.93
CA PHE A 128 -35.78 26.47 9.36
C PHE A 128 -36.96 27.43 9.53
N PRO A 129 -38.08 27.01 10.12
CA PRO A 129 -39.31 27.83 10.19
C PRO A 129 -39.14 29.22 10.77
N GLN A 130 -38.13 29.43 11.61
CA GLN A 130 -37.92 30.73 12.31
C GLN A 130 -36.72 31.50 11.76
N THR A 131 -35.92 30.93 10.87
CA THR A 131 -34.60 31.47 10.54
C THR A 131 -34.32 31.50 9.04
N GLY A 132 -35.19 30.86 8.23
CA GLY A 132 -35.10 30.93 6.80
C GLY A 132 -34.64 29.64 6.12
N ASN A 133 -34.63 29.69 4.81
CA ASN A 133 -34.23 28.60 3.92
C ASN A 133 -32.75 28.72 3.59
N TYR A 134 -31.99 27.67 3.89
CA TYR A 134 -30.55 27.59 3.65
C TYR A 134 -30.21 26.48 2.69
N GLU A 135 -29.35 26.78 1.74
CA GLU A 135 -28.67 25.80 0.92
C GLU A 135 -27.25 25.63 1.42
N PHE A 136 -26.90 24.40 1.81
CA PHE A 136 -25.55 23.99 2.17
C PHE A 136 -24.94 23.22 1.01
N ARG A 137 -23.77 23.67 0.55
CA ARG A 137 -22.96 22.94 -0.44
C ARG A 137 -21.68 22.49 0.22
N THR A 138 -21.39 21.19 0.08
CA THR A 138 -20.07 20.63 0.43
C THR A 138 -19.30 20.46 -0.87
N THR A 139 -18.16 21.16 -0.99
CA THR A 139 -17.28 21.08 -2.16
C THR A 139 -15.94 20.45 -1.79
N PHE A 140 -15.27 19.88 -2.78
CA PHE A 140 -14.02 19.13 -2.63
C PHE A 140 -12.89 19.89 -3.35
N GLU A 141 -12.04 20.54 -2.58
CA GLU A 141 -10.97 21.42 -3.09
C GLU A 141 -9.61 20.72 -3.04
N PRO A 142 -8.77 20.77 -4.09
CA PRO A 142 -7.44 20.17 -4.05
C PRO A 142 -6.58 20.73 -2.91
N LEU A 143 -5.69 19.88 -2.37
CA LEU A 143 -4.77 20.25 -1.28
C LEU A 143 -3.63 21.16 -1.75
N GLY A 144 -3.06 20.85 -2.90
CA GLY A 144 -1.87 21.52 -3.44
C GLY A 144 -0.77 20.55 -3.89
N VAL A 145 0.44 20.71 -3.38
CA VAL A 145 1.54 19.79 -3.66
C VAL A 145 1.51 18.63 -2.65
N VAL A 146 1.37 17.40 -3.12
CA VAL A 146 1.36 16.18 -2.33
C VAL A 146 2.69 15.43 -2.50
N ALA A 147 3.29 14.95 -1.42
CA ALA A 147 4.42 14.05 -1.46
C ALA A 147 3.92 12.59 -1.44
N VAL A 148 4.32 11.79 -2.41
CA VAL A 148 4.07 10.34 -2.44
C VAL A 148 5.39 9.61 -2.27
N ILE A 149 5.53 8.81 -1.21
CA ILE A 149 6.71 8.01 -0.90
C ILE A 149 6.31 6.55 -0.89
N ALA A 150 6.64 5.83 -1.96
CA ALA A 150 6.19 4.47 -2.21
C ALA A 150 7.22 3.41 -1.77
N PRO A 151 6.74 2.21 -1.40
CA PRO A 151 7.57 1.09 -0.98
C PRO A 151 8.17 0.34 -2.18
N TRP A 152 8.89 -0.74 -1.89
CA TRP A 152 9.55 -1.59 -2.89
C TRP A 152 8.81 -2.90 -3.18
N ASN A 153 7.85 -3.32 -2.32
CA ASN A 153 7.24 -4.66 -2.44
C ASN A 153 6.18 -4.75 -3.55
N TRP A 154 5.35 -3.73 -3.72
CA TRP A 154 4.39 -3.55 -4.81
C TRP A 154 4.60 -2.16 -5.43
N PRO A 155 5.75 -1.94 -6.07
CA PRO A 155 6.25 -0.59 -6.38
C PRO A 155 5.40 0.14 -7.42
N PHE A 156 4.79 -0.58 -8.35
CA PHE A 156 3.96 0.01 -9.41
C PHE A 156 2.53 0.22 -8.92
N LEU A 157 1.89 -0.84 -8.40
CA LEU A 157 0.49 -0.80 -7.95
C LEU A 157 0.28 0.23 -6.83
N ILE A 158 1.09 0.20 -5.76
CA ILE A 158 0.93 1.12 -4.63
C ILE A 158 1.20 2.57 -5.08
N SER A 159 2.13 2.79 -5.99
CA SER A 159 2.35 4.12 -6.57
C SER A 159 1.15 4.62 -7.36
N MET A 160 0.54 3.77 -8.20
CA MET A 160 -0.69 4.10 -8.92
C MET A 160 -1.85 4.38 -7.94
N GLN A 161 -2.03 3.52 -6.95
CA GLN A 161 -3.06 3.64 -5.90
C GLN A 161 -3.04 4.99 -5.18
N THR A 162 -1.86 5.60 -5.06
CA THR A 162 -1.65 6.83 -4.29
C THR A 162 -1.56 8.08 -5.18
N ILE A 163 -0.98 7.96 -6.37
CA ILE A 163 -0.80 9.10 -7.29
C ILE A 163 -2.11 9.40 -8.03
N LEU A 164 -2.84 8.38 -8.50
CA LEU A 164 -4.05 8.59 -9.30
C LEU A 164 -5.12 9.41 -8.55
N PRO A 165 -5.51 9.10 -7.29
CA PRO A 165 -6.49 9.92 -6.57
C PRO A 165 -5.98 11.35 -6.32
N ALA A 166 -4.68 11.57 -6.09
CA ALA A 166 -4.14 12.91 -5.89
C ALA A 166 -4.26 13.76 -7.17
N ILE A 167 -3.82 13.22 -8.33
CA ILE A 167 -3.93 13.97 -9.59
C ILE A 167 -5.39 14.11 -10.05
N LEU A 168 -6.28 13.14 -9.77
CA LEU A 168 -7.71 13.26 -10.04
C LEU A 168 -8.36 14.35 -9.17
N ALA A 169 -7.98 14.49 -7.90
CA ALA A 169 -8.41 15.56 -7.03
C ALA A 169 -7.99 16.96 -7.53
N GLY A 170 -6.99 17.02 -8.40
CA GLY A 170 -6.42 18.27 -8.92
C GLY A 170 -5.13 18.70 -8.24
N ASP A 171 -4.54 17.82 -7.43
CA ASP A 171 -3.24 18.02 -6.81
C ASP A 171 -2.09 17.83 -7.79
N SER A 172 -0.93 18.37 -7.48
CA SER A 172 0.33 17.99 -8.08
C SER A 172 1.15 17.14 -7.13
N VAL A 173 2.00 16.27 -7.65
CA VAL A 173 2.70 15.24 -6.88
C VAL A 173 4.21 15.35 -7.03
N VAL A 174 4.93 15.30 -5.91
CA VAL A 174 6.35 14.96 -5.89
C VAL A 174 6.47 13.50 -5.45
N TYR A 175 6.76 12.64 -6.41
CA TYR A 175 6.83 11.19 -6.23
C TYR A 175 8.25 10.73 -5.94
N LYS A 176 8.42 9.95 -4.88
CA LYS A 176 9.67 9.31 -4.51
C LYS A 176 9.47 7.80 -4.38
N PRO A 177 9.84 7.00 -5.36
CA PRO A 177 9.86 5.55 -5.24
C PRO A 177 10.94 5.08 -4.26
N SER A 178 10.87 3.82 -3.85
CA SER A 178 12.00 3.19 -3.16
C SER A 178 13.24 3.14 -4.06
N SER A 179 14.42 3.38 -3.49
CA SER A 179 15.69 3.18 -4.21
C SER A 179 15.96 1.71 -4.60
N LEU A 180 15.18 0.78 -4.05
CA LEU A 180 15.23 -0.64 -4.40
C LEU A 180 14.40 -0.98 -5.64
N THR A 181 13.54 -0.07 -6.10
CA THR A 181 12.66 -0.23 -7.28
C THR A 181 12.55 1.10 -8.04
N ALA A 182 13.71 1.72 -8.27
CA ALA A 182 13.82 3.06 -8.82
C ALA A 182 13.49 3.12 -10.31
N MET A 183 13.86 2.08 -11.08
CA MET A 183 13.52 1.96 -12.50
C MET A 183 12.01 1.79 -12.69
N VAL A 184 11.35 1.02 -11.81
CA VAL A 184 9.88 0.91 -11.82
C VAL A 184 9.23 2.28 -11.65
N GLY A 185 9.75 3.11 -10.74
CA GLY A 185 9.28 4.49 -10.57
C GLY A 185 9.52 5.38 -11.80
N GLN A 186 10.64 5.18 -12.51
CA GLN A 186 10.91 5.87 -13.78
C GLN A 186 9.89 5.47 -14.85
N LYS A 187 9.65 4.16 -15.04
CA LYS A 187 8.68 3.65 -16.03
C LYS A 187 7.25 4.11 -15.74
N LEU A 188 6.87 4.24 -14.47
CA LEU A 188 5.58 4.81 -14.10
C LEU A 188 5.41 6.25 -14.60
N VAL A 189 6.45 7.09 -14.44
CA VAL A 189 6.38 8.48 -14.89
C VAL A 189 6.51 8.60 -16.41
N GLU A 190 7.25 7.71 -17.07
CA GLU A 190 7.27 7.57 -18.55
C GLU A 190 5.84 7.28 -19.06
N LEU A 191 5.09 6.37 -18.42
CA LEU A 191 3.70 6.08 -18.75
C LEU A 191 2.80 7.32 -18.58
N PHE A 192 2.96 8.08 -17.49
CA PHE A 192 2.17 9.29 -17.27
C PHE A 192 2.47 10.38 -18.32
N GLN A 193 3.72 10.52 -18.71
CA GLN A 193 4.12 11.44 -19.77
C GLN A 193 3.50 11.04 -21.12
N GLU A 194 3.52 9.75 -21.46
CA GLU A 194 2.93 9.22 -22.70
C GLU A 194 1.40 9.37 -22.71
N ALA A 195 0.75 9.25 -21.55
CA ALA A 195 -0.69 9.50 -21.39
C ALA A 195 -1.08 10.99 -21.52
N GLY A 196 -0.09 11.88 -21.63
CA GLY A 196 -0.30 13.31 -21.80
C GLY A 196 -0.57 14.07 -20.50
N LEU A 197 -0.11 13.54 -19.36
CA LEU A 197 -0.17 14.31 -18.11
C LEU A 197 0.71 15.57 -18.23
N PRO A 198 0.19 16.77 -17.91
CA PRO A 198 0.95 18.01 -18.07
C PRO A 198 2.24 18.02 -17.23
N GLU A 199 3.28 18.67 -17.79
CA GLU A 199 4.57 18.81 -17.12
C GLU A 199 4.45 19.43 -15.73
N GLY A 200 5.17 18.87 -14.76
CA GLY A 200 5.17 19.33 -13.37
C GLY A 200 4.00 18.85 -12.50
N VAL A 201 2.92 18.29 -13.08
CA VAL A 201 1.83 17.66 -12.28
C VAL A 201 2.38 16.49 -11.50
N VAL A 202 3.22 15.65 -12.09
CA VAL A 202 4.02 14.64 -11.38
C VAL A 202 5.50 14.91 -11.63
N ASN A 203 6.26 15.10 -10.54
CA ASN A 203 7.72 15.14 -10.57
C ASN A 203 8.28 13.91 -9.87
N LEU A 204 9.25 13.24 -10.50
CA LEU A 204 9.95 12.08 -9.96
C LEU A 204 11.27 12.49 -9.33
N VAL A 205 11.46 12.19 -8.06
CA VAL A 205 12.72 12.42 -7.34
C VAL A 205 13.30 11.09 -6.83
N GLN A 206 14.47 10.74 -7.32
CA GLN A 206 15.17 9.50 -6.96
C GLN A 206 16.07 9.71 -5.73
N GLY A 207 16.28 8.64 -4.94
CA GLY A 207 17.19 8.64 -3.81
C GLY A 207 16.77 7.76 -2.65
N ASP A 208 17.58 7.78 -1.60
CA ASP A 208 17.40 7.00 -0.36
C ASP A 208 16.43 7.66 0.65
N GLY A 209 16.42 7.15 1.87
CA GLY A 209 15.62 7.69 2.96
C GLY A 209 15.93 9.14 3.33
N LYS A 210 17.13 9.65 3.02
CA LYS A 210 17.49 11.06 3.27
C LYS A 210 16.72 11.99 2.36
N VAL A 211 16.53 11.61 1.09
CA VAL A 211 15.67 12.36 0.15
C VAL A 211 14.22 12.32 0.61
N GLY A 212 13.74 11.17 1.11
CA GLY A 212 12.40 11.06 1.70
C GLY A 212 12.20 12.00 2.90
N ASP A 213 13.14 12.05 3.82
CA ASP A 213 13.08 12.95 4.98
C ASP A 213 13.06 14.43 4.56
N LEU A 214 13.91 14.81 3.60
CA LEU A 214 13.89 16.17 3.04
C LEU A 214 12.54 16.51 2.41
N LEU A 215 11.95 15.57 1.66
CA LEU A 215 10.64 15.76 1.03
C LEU A 215 9.52 15.93 2.08
N VAL A 216 9.50 15.08 3.11
CA VAL A 216 8.51 15.17 4.20
C VAL A 216 8.60 16.50 4.94
N ARG A 217 9.82 17.01 5.17
CA ARG A 217 10.05 18.31 5.84
C ARG A 217 9.80 19.52 4.95
N SER A 218 9.64 19.33 3.64
CA SER A 218 9.42 20.42 2.70
C SER A 218 8.03 21.07 2.87
N SER A 219 7.67 22.00 2.00
CA SER A 219 6.40 22.74 2.06
C SER A 219 5.22 22.05 1.36
N VAL A 220 5.25 20.72 1.23
CA VAL A 220 4.11 19.93 0.74
C VAL A 220 2.91 20.05 1.70
N LYS A 221 1.71 19.89 1.17
CA LYS A 221 0.45 19.99 1.93
C LYS A 221 0.01 18.67 2.54
N ALA A 222 0.36 17.58 1.88
CA ALA A 222 0.11 16.23 2.37
C ALA A 222 1.32 15.33 2.09
N VAL A 223 1.43 14.26 2.89
CA VAL A 223 2.39 13.18 2.69
C VAL A 223 1.62 11.87 2.69
N VAL A 224 1.73 11.12 1.60
CA VAL A 224 1.28 9.75 1.48
C VAL A 224 2.51 8.86 1.58
N PHE A 225 2.56 8.01 2.58
CA PHE A 225 3.71 7.14 2.86
C PHE A 225 3.25 5.70 3.07
N THR A 226 3.86 4.78 2.35
CA THR A 226 3.73 3.34 2.60
C THR A 226 5.10 2.76 2.95
N GLY A 227 5.19 2.07 4.10
CA GLY A 227 6.46 1.50 4.57
C GLY A 227 6.42 1.02 6.02
N GLY A 228 7.58 0.85 6.65
CA GLY A 228 7.68 0.33 8.02
C GLY A 228 7.26 1.35 9.10
N ASN A 229 6.74 0.84 10.22
CA ASN A 229 6.18 1.62 11.33
C ASN A 229 7.15 2.67 11.92
N GLU A 230 8.42 2.32 12.10
CA GLU A 230 9.41 3.26 12.64
C GLU A 230 9.58 4.50 11.76
N VAL A 231 9.63 4.30 10.43
CA VAL A 231 9.73 5.41 9.48
C VAL A 231 8.40 6.17 9.42
N GLY A 232 7.26 5.45 9.39
CA GLY A 232 5.92 6.05 9.40
C GLY A 232 5.69 6.97 10.59
N SER A 233 6.09 6.56 11.79
CA SER A 233 5.99 7.39 13.00
C SER A 233 6.81 8.68 12.87
N ARG A 234 8.02 8.63 12.27
CA ARG A 234 8.82 9.84 12.00
C ARG A 234 8.18 10.73 10.94
N VAL A 235 7.54 10.16 9.93
CA VAL A 235 6.77 10.91 8.94
C VAL A 235 5.61 11.64 9.61
N ALA A 236 4.82 10.95 10.45
CA ALA A 236 3.72 11.55 11.20
C ALA A 236 4.17 12.73 12.06
N LEU A 237 5.25 12.56 12.84
CA LEU A 237 5.84 13.61 13.66
C LEU A 237 6.25 14.85 12.85
N ASN A 238 6.84 14.65 11.67
CA ASN A 238 7.23 15.77 10.80
C ASN A 238 6.01 16.43 10.13
N CYS A 239 4.97 15.68 9.81
CA CYS A 239 3.71 16.22 9.29
C CYS A 239 3.00 17.07 10.36
N ALA A 240 2.94 16.61 11.61
CA ALA A 240 2.32 17.32 12.72
C ALA A 240 2.91 18.71 12.96
N LYS A 241 4.24 18.89 12.81
CA LYS A 241 4.91 20.21 12.96
C LYS A 241 4.38 21.28 12.00
N GLY A 242 3.87 20.89 10.83
CA GLY A 242 3.34 21.82 9.81
C GLY A 242 1.85 21.66 9.57
N LEU A 243 1.12 20.90 10.43
CA LEU A 243 -0.29 20.53 10.26
C LEU A 243 -0.57 19.97 8.86
N LYS A 244 0.38 19.23 8.31
CA LYS A 244 0.25 18.58 7.01
C LYS A 244 -0.63 17.34 7.17
N ARG A 245 -1.46 17.04 6.18
CA ARG A 245 -2.17 15.76 6.15
C ARG A 245 -1.16 14.63 5.98
N ALA A 246 -1.35 13.57 6.74
CA ALA A 246 -0.55 12.36 6.65
C ALA A 246 -1.47 11.16 6.39
N VAL A 247 -1.25 10.47 5.27
CA VAL A 247 -1.86 9.19 4.96
C VAL A 247 -0.75 8.15 5.04
N LEU A 248 -0.87 7.23 5.99
CA LEU A 248 0.18 6.29 6.34
C LEU A 248 -0.35 4.86 6.23
N GLU A 249 0.27 4.06 5.38
CA GLU A 249 0.05 2.62 5.27
C GLU A 249 1.32 1.91 5.76
N LEU A 250 1.20 1.24 6.90
CA LEU A 250 2.34 0.71 7.62
C LEU A 250 2.31 -0.83 7.70
N GLY A 251 3.13 -1.39 8.57
CA GLY A 251 3.21 -2.84 8.73
C GLY A 251 1.93 -3.48 9.25
N GLY A 252 1.79 -4.77 9.03
CA GLY A 252 0.70 -5.61 9.53
C GLY A 252 1.22 -6.94 10.07
N SER A 253 0.44 -7.57 10.94
CA SER A 253 0.62 -8.95 11.39
C SER A 253 -0.72 -9.65 11.37
N ASP A 254 -1.23 -9.84 10.15
CA ASP A 254 -2.62 -10.21 9.91
C ASP A 254 -2.91 -11.64 10.37
N PRO A 255 -3.98 -11.85 11.15
CA PRO A 255 -4.46 -13.17 11.51
C PRO A 255 -5.23 -13.80 10.34
N PHE A 256 -4.97 -15.08 10.11
CA PHE A 256 -5.70 -15.98 9.20
C PHE A 256 -6.37 -17.03 10.06
N ILE A 257 -7.69 -16.90 10.29
CA ILE A 257 -8.43 -17.64 11.30
C ILE A 257 -9.24 -18.75 10.63
N VAL A 258 -8.98 -20.01 10.99
CA VAL A 258 -9.59 -21.20 10.39
C VAL A 258 -10.47 -21.90 11.44
N PHE A 259 -11.78 -21.87 11.24
CA PHE A 259 -12.73 -22.61 12.07
C PHE A 259 -12.89 -24.06 11.60
N SER A 260 -13.44 -24.93 12.48
CA SER A 260 -13.57 -26.37 12.26
C SER A 260 -14.49 -26.75 11.09
N ASP A 261 -15.38 -25.86 10.69
CA ASP A 261 -16.36 -26.03 9.61
C ASP A 261 -15.90 -25.48 8.26
N ALA A 262 -14.69 -24.93 8.19
CA ALA A 262 -14.15 -24.36 6.95
C ALA A 262 -13.80 -25.45 5.92
N GLN A 263 -13.93 -25.10 4.64
CA GLN A 263 -13.57 -25.98 3.53
C GLN A 263 -12.05 -26.11 3.41
N MET A 264 -11.51 -27.24 3.88
CA MET A 264 -10.05 -27.39 4.08
C MET A 264 -9.23 -27.19 2.79
N ASP A 265 -9.73 -27.61 1.62
CA ASP A 265 -9.03 -27.40 0.33
C ASP A 265 -8.89 -25.91 -0.01
N GLU A 266 -9.94 -25.14 0.18
CA GLU A 266 -9.94 -23.68 -0.03
C GLU A 266 -9.02 -22.98 0.97
N VAL A 267 -9.14 -23.36 2.24
CA VAL A 267 -8.33 -22.80 3.33
C VAL A 267 -6.84 -22.99 3.09
N VAL A 268 -6.42 -24.20 2.73
CA VAL A 268 -5.01 -24.52 2.47
C VAL A 268 -4.50 -23.73 1.25
N ASN A 269 -5.28 -23.64 0.18
CA ASN A 269 -4.93 -22.83 -1.00
C ASN A 269 -4.84 -21.34 -0.65
N GLY A 270 -5.82 -20.81 0.10
CA GLY A 270 -5.83 -19.45 0.59
C GLY A 270 -4.64 -19.14 1.49
N ALA A 271 -4.24 -20.06 2.37
CA ALA A 271 -3.08 -19.92 3.24
C ALA A 271 -1.76 -19.93 2.44
N ILE A 272 -1.61 -20.78 1.42
CA ILE A 272 -0.45 -20.79 0.50
C ILE A 272 -0.33 -19.43 -0.19
N TYR A 273 -1.40 -18.97 -0.82
CA TYR A 273 -1.41 -17.66 -1.48
C TYR A 273 -1.17 -16.54 -0.46
N GLY A 274 -1.98 -16.46 0.59
CA GLY A 274 -1.92 -15.39 1.58
C GLY A 274 -0.59 -15.30 2.32
N ARG A 275 0.17 -16.40 2.40
CA ARG A 275 1.45 -16.39 3.11
C ARG A 275 2.67 -16.27 2.21
N PHE A 276 2.68 -16.93 1.04
CA PHE A 276 3.89 -17.08 0.24
C PHE A 276 3.94 -16.21 -1.01
N PHE A 277 2.83 -15.64 -1.45
CA PHE A 277 2.78 -14.65 -2.52
C PHE A 277 3.75 -13.48 -2.24
N GLY A 278 4.53 -13.06 -3.24
CA GLY A 278 5.60 -12.08 -3.06
C GLY A 278 6.72 -12.50 -2.11
N ALA A 279 6.94 -13.80 -1.93
CA ALA A 279 7.81 -14.36 -0.89
C ALA A 279 7.43 -13.89 0.53
N GLY A 280 6.13 -13.68 0.78
CA GLY A 280 5.60 -13.18 2.05
C GLY A 280 5.95 -11.72 2.37
N GLN A 281 6.43 -10.95 1.39
CA GLN A 281 6.82 -9.55 1.53
C GLN A 281 5.64 -8.61 1.25
N ILE A 282 4.48 -8.89 1.87
CA ILE A 282 3.22 -8.17 1.71
C ILE A 282 2.71 -7.72 3.07
N CYS A 283 2.23 -6.48 3.15
CA CYS A 283 1.74 -5.88 4.40
C CYS A 283 0.52 -6.64 4.96
N VAL A 284 -0.39 -7.10 4.10
CA VAL A 284 -1.59 -7.91 4.44
C VAL A 284 -1.37 -9.43 4.30
N SER A 285 -0.14 -9.90 4.27
CA SER A 285 0.14 -11.33 4.24
C SER A 285 -0.38 -12.02 5.51
N ALA A 286 -0.86 -13.27 5.39
CA ALA A 286 -1.29 -14.12 6.51
C ALA A 286 -0.09 -14.45 7.43
N LYS A 287 0.25 -13.52 8.32
CA LYS A 287 1.46 -13.61 9.16
C LYS A 287 1.26 -14.44 10.43
N ARG A 288 0.03 -14.67 10.86
CA ARG A 288 -0.36 -15.50 12.00
C ARG A 288 -1.51 -16.41 11.60
N ILE A 289 -1.23 -17.69 11.37
CA ILE A 289 -2.26 -18.65 10.99
C ILE A 289 -2.80 -19.29 12.28
N LEU A 290 -4.07 -19.03 12.58
CA LEU A 290 -4.79 -19.49 13.76
C LEU A 290 -5.77 -20.56 13.30
N VAL A 291 -5.65 -21.79 13.81
CA VAL A 291 -6.44 -22.95 13.36
C VAL A 291 -7.16 -23.59 14.53
N HIS A 292 -8.46 -23.84 14.40
CA HIS A 292 -9.22 -24.51 15.43
C HIS A 292 -8.61 -25.88 15.74
N ARG A 293 -8.50 -26.23 17.03
CA ARG A 293 -7.79 -27.43 17.51
C ARG A 293 -8.22 -28.72 16.80
N SER A 294 -9.51 -28.89 16.54
CA SER A 294 -10.04 -30.12 15.95
C SER A 294 -9.57 -30.39 14.52
N VAL A 295 -9.12 -29.38 13.77
CA VAL A 295 -8.65 -29.49 12.39
C VAL A 295 -7.17 -29.09 12.24
N PHE A 296 -6.49 -28.85 13.37
CA PHE A 296 -5.13 -28.31 13.39
C PHE A 296 -4.11 -29.21 12.69
N GLU A 297 -4.07 -30.50 13.04
CA GLU A 297 -3.08 -31.43 12.50
C GLU A 297 -3.33 -31.66 10.99
N GLU A 298 -4.59 -31.85 10.58
CA GLU A 298 -4.94 -31.98 9.15
C GLU A 298 -4.49 -30.74 8.37
N PHE A 299 -4.76 -29.54 8.87
CA PHE A 299 -4.33 -28.30 8.23
C PHE A 299 -2.80 -28.24 8.12
N VAL A 300 -2.08 -28.47 9.22
CA VAL A 300 -0.62 -28.41 9.27
C VAL A 300 0.01 -29.35 8.27
N ASP A 301 -0.46 -30.60 8.20
CA ASP A 301 0.09 -31.61 7.29
C ASP A 301 -0.12 -31.22 5.83
N ARG A 302 -1.35 -30.88 5.44
CA ARG A 302 -1.69 -30.48 4.07
C ARG A 302 -1.03 -29.16 3.65
N PHE A 303 -0.97 -28.19 4.54
CA PHE A 303 -0.31 -26.90 4.30
C PHE A 303 1.20 -27.07 4.14
N THR A 304 1.83 -27.92 4.97
CA THR A 304 3.27 -28.23 4.90
C THR A 304 3.62 -28.94 3.61
N GLU A 305 2.81 -29.92 3.18
CA GLU A 305 2.99 -30.63 1.91
C GLU A 305 3.00 -29.64 0.73
N LYS A 306 1.96 -28.80 0.62
CA LYS A 306 1.88 -27.80 -0.45
C LYS A 306 2.99 -26.75 -0.39
N ALA A 307 3.33 -26.26 0.80
CA ALA A 307 4.43 -25.30 0.98
C ALA A 307 5.79 -25.89 0.55
N SER A 308 6.02 -27.16 0.82
CA SER A 308 7.26 -27.87 0.43
C SER A 308 7.37 -28.08 -1.08
N ALA A 309 6.25 -28.14 -1.79
CA ALA A 309 6.21 -28.34 -3.24
C ALA A 309 6.48 -27.07 -4.05
N LEU A 310 6.46 -25.87 -3.41
CA LEU A 310 6.69 -24.59 -4.09
C LEU A 310 8.12 -24.47 -4.58
N LYS A 311 8.29 -24.13 -5.85
CA LYS A 311 9.60 -23.96 -6.50
C LYS A 311 10.17 -22.58 -6.21
N VAL A 312 11.28 -22.56 -5.48
CA VAL A 312 12.04 -21.32 -5.21
C VAL A 312 13.04 -21.10 -6.34
N GLY A 313 13.06 -19.91 -6.93
CA GLY A 313 13.94 -19.64 -8.07
C GLY A 313 13.99 -18.19 -8.50
N ASN A 314 14.64 -17.96 -9.64
CA ASN A 314 14.69 -16.65 -10.29
C ASN A 314 13.30 -16.29 -10.83
N GLY A 315 12.75 -15.15 -10.43
CA GLY A 315 11.44 -14.70 -10.85
C GLY A 315 11.26 -14.49 -12.37
N MET A 316 12.35 -14.41 -13.12
CA MET A 316 12.31 -14.39 -14.60
C MET A 316 12.05 -15.75 -15.23
N ASP A 317 12.18 -16.85 -14.47
CA ASP A 317 11.83 -18.19 -14.93
C ASP A 317 10.32 -18.41 -14.69
N PRO A 318 9.51 -18.69 -15.72
CA PRO A 318 8.07 -18.93 -15.58
C PRO A 318 7.70 -20.11 -14.68
N ALA A 319 8.63 -21.04 -14.43
CA ALA A 319 8.43 -22.17 -13.55
C ALA A 319 8.66 -21.84 -12.05
N THR A 320 9.04 -20.62 -11.72
CA THR A 320 9.28 -20.16 -10.34
C THR A 320 7.97 -19.78 -9.66
N ASP A 321 7.70 -20.39 -8.51
CA ASP A 321 6.57 -20.01 -7.64
C ASP A 321 6.96 -18.93 -6.62
N ILE A 322 8.19 -19.00 -6.09
CA ILE A 322 8.68 -18.11 -5.03
C ILE A 322 10.01 -17.47 -5.47
N GLY A 323 10.03 -16.15 -5.55
CA GLY A 323 11.23 -15.37 -5.80
C GLY A 323 12.11 -15.16 -4.57
N PRO A 324 13.25 -14.44 -4.69
CA PRO A 324 14.10 -14.09 -3.57
C PRO A 324 13.47 -12.99 -2.68
N LEU A 325 14.01 -12.83 -1.49
CA LEU A 325 13.82 -11.63 -0.67
C LEU A 325 14.54 -10.44 -1.31
N ILE A 326 14.04 -9.24 -1.09
CA ILE A 326 14.53 -8.01 -1.75
C ILE A 326 16.01 -7.71 -1.52
N SER A 327 16.59 -8.17 -0.40
CA SER A 327 17.97 -7.85 -0.02
C SER A 327 18.59 -8.88 0.92
N ARG A 328 19.92 -8.85 1.01
CA ARG A 328 20.69 -9.61 2.01
C ARG A 328 20.27 -9.28 3.45
N ASN A 329 19.94 -8.03 3.73
CA ASN A 329 19.51 -7.60 5.06
C ASN A 329 18.14 -8.22 5.41
N GLN A 330 17.21 -8.24 4.46
CA GLN A 330 15.90 -8.86 4.66
C GLN A 330 16.03 -10.38 4.89
N ARG A 331 16.83 -11.07 4.09
CA ARG A 331 17.13 -12.50 4.30
C ARG A 331 17.76 -12.74 5.68
N GLY A 332 18.70 -11.89 6.06
CA GLY A 332 19.33 -11.95 7.39
C GLY A 332 18.32 -11.75 8.53
N TYR A 333 17.38 -10.83 8.39
CA TYR A 333 16.30 -10.63 9.36
C TYR A 333 15.43 -11.88 9.51
N VAL A 334 14.92 -12.43 8.40
CA VAL A 334 14.10 -13.64 8.39
C VAL A 334 14.84 -14.81 9.04
N THR A 335 16.10 -15.05 8.62
CA THR A 335 16.92 -16.13 9.16
C THR A 335 17.13 -16.02 10.67
N ARG A 336 17.43 -14.83 11.19
CA ARG A 336 17.62 -14.62 12.65
C ARG A 336 16.33 -14.84 13.42
N THR A 337 15.20 -14.35 12.90
CA THR A 337 13.88 -14.49 13.57
C THR A 337 13.44 -15.95 13.65
N VAL A 338 13.63 -16.72 12.57
CA VAL A 338 13.35 -18.17 12.57
C VAL A 338 14.25 -18.90 13.57
N LYS A 339 15.56 -18.65 13.56
CA LYS A 339 16.49 -19.25 14.52
C LYS A 339 16.13 -18.93 15.97
N GLN A 340 15.71 -17.71 16.26
CA GLN A 340 15.26 -17.32 17.61
C GLN A 340 14.01 -18.09 18.02
N ALA A 341 13.02 -18.25 17.12
CA ALA A 341 11.81 -19.02 17.40
C ALA A 341 12.13 -20.49 17.68
N VAL A 342 12.98 -21.12 16.87
CA VAL A 342 13.43 -22.51 17.08
C VAL A 342 14.16 -22.67 18.41
N SER A 343 15.08 -21.75 18.74
CA SER A 343 15.78 -21.75 20.03
C SER A 343 14.83 -21.58 21.23
N ALA A 344 13.66 -20.95 21.02
CA ALA A 344 12.61 -20.77 22.03
C ALA A 344 11.59 -21.96 22.05
N GLY A 345 11.81 -23.03 21.28
CA GLY A 345 11.04 -24.27 21.28
C GLY A 345 10.05 -24.43 20.13
N ALA A 346 10.00 -23.51 19.16
CA ALA A 346 9.19 -23.68 17.96
C ALA A 346 9.74 -24.79 17.06
N LYS A 347 8.88 -25.51 16.34
CA LYS A 347 9.24 -26.61 15.47
C LYS A 347 9.05 -26.24 14.00
N VAL A 348 10.09 -26.42 13.20
CA VAL A 348 10.04 -26.26 11.74
C VAL A 348 9.49 -27.52 11.12
N LYS A 349 8.38 -27.42 10.39
CA LYS A 349 7.76 -28.53 9.65
C LYS A 349 8.35 -28.65 8.24
N CYS A 350 8.64 -27.51 7.58
CA CYS A 350 9.40 -27.47 6.32
C CYS A 350 10.18 -26.14 6.20
N GLY A 351 11.18 -26.09 5.33
CA GLY A 351 11.97 -24.90 5.05
C GLY A 351 12.97 -24.55 6.16
N GLY A 352 12.90 -23.34 6.70
CA GLY A 352 13.73 -22.83 7.81
C GLY A 352 15.12 -22.35 7.43
N SER A 353 15.48 -22.38 6.15
CA SER A 353 16.80 -21.98 5.64
C SER A 353 16.75 -21.50 4.18
N SER A 354 17.86 -21.00 3.68
CA SER A 354 18.03 -20.79 2.23
C SER A 354 18.17 -22.15 1.53
N PRO A 355 17.61 -22.31 0.31
CA PRO A 355 17.81 -23.53 -0.49
C PRO A 355 19.31 -23.76 -0.77
N SER A 356 19.78 -24.99 -0.57
CA SER A 356 21.22 -25.35 -0.70
C SER A 356 21.71 -25.29 -2.15
N GLU A 357 20.82 -25.54 -3.10
CA GLU A 357 21.05 -25.53 -4.55
C GLU A 357 21.20 -24.13 -5.13
N LEU A 358 20.61 -23.11 -4.48
CA LEU A 358 20.67 -21.70 -4.90
C LEU A 358 21.77 -20.95 -4.17
N ARG A 359 23.02 -21.10 -4.65
CA ARG A 359 24.21 -20.51 -4.00
C ARG A 359 24.28 -18.99 -4.08
N LYS A 360 23.69 -18.38 -5.11
CA LYS A 360 23.56 -16.91 -5.29
C LYS A 360 22.11 -16.49 -5.14
N GLY A 361 21.90 -15.22 -4.78
CA GLY A 361 20.57 -14.64 -4.56
C GLY A 361 20.14 -14.67 -3.10
N PHE A 362 19.12 -13.86 -2.79
CA PHE A 362 18.64 -13.72 -1.40
C PHE A 362 17.45 -14.65 -1.12
N PHE A 363 17.51 -15.88 -1.62
CA PHE A 363 16.48 -16.87 -1.49
C PHE A 363 16.29 -17.36 -0.05
N TYR A 364 15.05 -17.71 0.28
CA TYR A 364 14.66 -18.35 1.54
C TYR A 364 13.49 -19.30 1.27
N SER A 365 13.55 -20.53 1.76
CA SER A 365 12.53 -21.55 1.50
C SER A 365 11.22 -21.19 2.19
N PRO A 366 10.05 -21.49 1.58
CA PRO A 366 8.77 -21.48 2.26
C PRO A 366 8.88 -22.29 3.56
N THR A 367 8.46 -21.65 4.66
CA THR A 367 8.73 -22.18 6.00
C THR A 367 7.45 -22.24 6.80
N VAL A 368 7.09 -23.44 7.26
CA VAL A 368 5.97 -23.68 8.18
C VAL A 368 6.53 -23.99 9.57
N ILE A 369 6.03 -23.27 10.59
CA ILE A 369 6.50 -23.40 11.98
C ILE A 369 5.31 -23.60 12.91
N THR A 370 5.37 -24.63 13.77
CA THR A 370 4.42 -24.94 14.83
C THR A 370 5.04 -24.74 16.22
N ASP A 371 4.28 -25.01 17.27
CA ASP A 371 4.68 -24.83 18.68
C ASP A 371 5.16 -23.38 18.97
N VAL A 372 4.54 -22.43 18.29
CA VAL A 372 4.84 -21.00 18.39
C VAL A 372 4.12 -20.41 19.61
N LYS A 373 4.89 -19.74 20.46
CA LYS A 373 4.33 -19.03 21.64
C LYS A 373 3.97 -17.58 21.28
N PRO A 374 2.89 -17.01 21.83
CA PRO A 374 2.48 -15.63 21.58
C PRO A 374 3.56 -14.57 21.83
N SER A 375 4.50 -14.84 22.74
CA SER A 375 5.61 -13.92 23.10
C SER A 375 6.79 -13.97 22.12
N MET A 376 6.80 -14.89 21.17
CA MET A 376 7.89 -14.98 20.18
C MET A 376 7.86 -13.79 19.23
N ARG A 377 9.03 -13.28 18.89
CA ARG A 377 9.19 -12.17 17.93
C ARG A 377 8.52 -12.44 16.57
N LEU A 378 8.47 -13.72 16.18
CA LEU A 378 7.79 -14.20 14.98
C LEU A 378 6.28 -13.86 14.96
N VAL A 379 5.65 -13.66 16.16
CA VAL A 379 4.23 -13.32 16.33
C VAL A 379 4.03 -11.83 16.63
N THR A 380 4.90 -11.26 17.47
CA THR A 380 4.75 -9.88 17.98
C THR A 380 5.23 -8.82 17.01
N GLU A 381 6.14 -9.19 16.07
CA GLU A 381 6.68 -8.28 15.06
C GLU A 381 6.22 -8.70 13.65
N GLU A 382 6.30 -7.77 12.71
CA GLU A 382 6.00 -8.06 11.32
C GLU A 382 7.03 -9.01 10.70
N MET A 383 6.59 -10.24 10.35
CA MET A 383 7.40 -11.20 9.59
C MET A 383 7.25 -10.95 8.08
N PHE A 384 8.14 -10.14 7.53
CA PHE A 384 8.14 -9.76 6.11
C PHE A 384 9.01 -10.71 5.27
N GLY A 385 8.57 -11.97 5.14
CA GLY A 385 9.26 -13.06 4.45
C GLY A 385 8.46 -14.35 4.51
N PRO A 386 8.86 -15.43 3.80
CA PRO A 386 8.05 -16.63 3.56
C PRO A 386 8.03 -17.58 4.77
N VAL A 387 7.55 -17.11 5.92
CA VAL A 387 7.51 -17.88 7.17
C VAL A 387 6.09 -17.85 7.76
N ALA A 388 5.49 -18.99 7.93
CA ALA A 388 4.13 -19.23 8.40
C ALA A 388 4.11 -19.82 9.82
N PRO A 389 3.95 -18.99 10.87
CA PRO A 389 3.64 -19.52 12.20
C PRO A 389 2.19 -20.00 12.25
N VAL A 390 1.99 -21.25 12.67
CA VAL A 390 0.68 -21.88 12.82
C VAL A 390 0.43 -22.15 14.30
N MET A 391 -0.68 -21.67 14.82
CA MET A 391 -1.05 -21.75 16.23
C MET A 391 -2.48 -22.26 16.39
N PRO A 392 -2.74 -23.20 17.33
CA PRO A 392 -4.10 -23.68 17.58
C PRO A 392 -4.88 -22.71 18.45
N PHE A 393 -6.22 -22.74 18.31
CA PHE A 393 -7.17 -22.16 19.26
C PHE A 393 -8.32 -23.11 19.53
N GLU A 394 -9.02 -22.93 20.66
CA GLU A 394 -10.08 -23.84 21.11
C GLU A 394 -11.49 -23.34 20.78
N ASP A 395 -11.72 -22.02 20.84
CA ASP A 395 -13.05 -21.41 20.68
C ASP A 395 -12.98 -20.00 20.05
N GLU A 396 -14.14 -19.42 19.78
CA GLU A 396 -14.27 -18.09 19.15
C GLU A 396 -13.62 -16.98 19.98
N GLU A 397 -13.76 -17.03 21.31
CA GLU A 397 -13.24 -16.02 22.22
C GLU A 397 -11.71 -16.00 22.17
N GLN A 398 -11.10 -17.19 22.23
CA GLN A 398 -9.65 -17.32 22.10
C GLN A 398 -9.15 -16.89 20.73
N ALA A 399 -9.85 -17.24 19.64
CA ALA A 399 -9.49 -16.83 18.29
C ALA A 399 -9.45 -15.28 18.16
N ILE A 400 -10.48 -14.60 18.66
CA ILE A 400 -10.54 -13.12 18.65
C ILE A 400 -9.47 -12.52 19.55
N ALA A 401 -9.26 -13.06 20.76
CA ALA A 401 -8.22 -12.57 21.66
C ALA A 401 -6.84 -12.70 21.02
N MET A 402 -6.53 -13.83 20.39
CA MET A 402 -5.27 -14.04 19.65
C MET A 402 -5.16 -13.14 18.41
N ALA A 403 -6.25 -12.92 17.68
CA ALA A 403 -6.28 -12.03 16.53
C ALA A 403 -5.89 -10.60 16.93
N ASN A 404 -6.43 -10.09 18.03
CA ASN A 404 -6.24 -8.72 18.51
C ASN A 404 -4.95 -8.50 19.31
N ALA A 405 -4.23 -9.57 19.70
CA ALA A 405 -3.07 -9.54 20.60
C ALA A 405 -1.80 -8.95 19.98
N THR A 406 -1.91 -7.97 19.07
CA THR A 406 -0.78 -7.27 18.48
C THR A 406 -1.04 -5.77 18.39
N ARG A 407 0.05 -4.99 18.25
CA ARG A 407 -0.04 -3.55 17.98
C ARG A 407 -0.54 -3.23 16.55
N TYR A 408 -0.59 -4.21 15.68
CA TYR A 408 -1.03 -4.08 14.30
C TYR A 408 -2.53 -4.29 14.16
N GLY A 409 -3.09 -3.74 13.09
CA GLY A 409 -4.50 -3.89 12.74
C GLY A 409 -4.74 -3.53 11.26
N LEU A 410 -3.97 -4.16 10.34
CA LEU A 410 -4.11 -3.87 8.91
C LEU A 410 -5.25 -4.68 8.31
N GLY A 411 -5.13 -6.00 8.28
CA GLY A 411 -6.12 -6.91 7.75
C GLY A 411 -6.33 -8.13 8.64
N ALA A 412 -7.35 -8.92 8.30
CA ALA A 412 -7.64 -10.24 8.89
C ALA A 412 -8.41 -11.09 7.90
N SER A 413 -8.26 -12.43 7.98
CA SER A 413 -9.06 -13.39 7.21
C SER A 413 -9.79 -14.34 8.15
N ILE A 414 -11.07 -14.62 7.86
CA ILE A 414 -11.90 -15.58 8.61
C ILE A 414 -12.41 -16.66 7.64
N TRP A 415 -12.14 -17.90 7.97
CA TRP A 415 -12.52 -19.06 7.17
C TRP A 415 -13.50 -19.96 7.94
N THR A 416 -14.74 -20.05 7.46
CA THR A 416 -15.84 -20.83 8.06
C THR A 416 -16.94 -21.02 7.02
N ALA A 417 -17.71 -22.10 7.12
CA ALA A 417 -18.90 -22.29 6.30
C ALA A 417 -20.07 -21.39 6.74
N ASP A 418 -20.05 -20.90 7.99
CA ASP A 418 -21.08 -20.04 8.57
C ASP A 418 -20.75 -18.55 8.32
N GLN A 419 -21.35 -17.99 7.28
CA GLN A 419 -21.15 -16.58 6.90
C GLN A 419 -21.66 -15.60 7.96
N ASP A 420 -22.77 -15.89 8.63
CA ASP A 420 -23.33 -15.01 9.69
C ASP A 420 -22.39 -14.94 10.88
N LYS A 421 -21.82 -16.07 11.27
CA LYS A 421 -20.76 -16.16 12.26
C LYS A 421 -19.54 -15.31 11.83
N ALA A 422 -19.07 -15.45 10.60
CA ALA A 422 -17.93 -14.70 10.11
C ALA A 422 -18.18 -13.17 10.14
N VAL A 423 -19.37 -12.71 9.69
CA VAL A 423 -19.77 -11.29 9.73
C VAL A 423 -19.88 -10.79 11.17
N ARG A 424 -20.43 -11.59 12.07
CA ARG A 424 -20.47 -11.23 13.50
C ARG A 424 -19.08 -11.08 14.11
N LEU A 425 -18.21 -12.06 13.87
CA LEU A 425 -16.84 -12.06 14.41
C LEU A 425 -15.96 -10.96 13.81
N SER A 426 -16.16 -10.61 12.54
CA SER A 426 -15.39 -9.55 11.88
C SER A 426 -15.49 -8.21 12.60
N ARG A 427 -16.63 -7.93 13.27
CA ARG A 427 -16.84 -6.71 14.05
C ARG A 427 -16.04 -6.66 15.35
N SER A 428 -15.56 -7.82 15.82
CA SER A 428 -14.73 -7.95 17.02
C SER A 428 -13.23 -7.95 16.73
N ILE A 429 -12.84 -7.98 15.45
CA ILE A 429 -11.43 -7.94 15.04
C ILE A 429 -10.98 -6.49 14.86
N GLU A 430 -9.91 -6.13 15.53
CA GLU A 430 -9.32 -4.78 15.49
C GLU A 430 -8.41 -4.62 14.25
N SER A 431 -9.01 -4.69 13.06
CA SER A 431 -8.32 -4.45 11.79
C SER A 431 -9.11 -3.50 10.89
N GLY A 432 -8.41 -2.85 9.96
CA GLY A 432 -9.06 -1.96 9.01
C GLY A 432 -9.77 -2.69 7.87
N MET A 433 -9.38 -3.94 7.60
CA MET A 433 -9.94 -4.79 6.55
C MET A 433 -10.16 -6.21 7.07
N VAL A 434 -11.26 -6.84 6.68
CA VAL A 434 -11.55 -8.26 7.00
C VAL A 434 -12.05 -8.96 5.75
N TRP A 435 -11.44 -10.07 5.40
CA TRP A 435 -11.88 -10.97 4.34
C TRP A 435 -12.58 -12.19 4.94
N ILE A 436 -13.67 -12.62 4.33
CA ILE A 436 -14.41 -13.83 4.72
C ILE A 436 -14.25 -14.83 3.59
N ASN A 437 -13.69 -16.00 3.89
CA ASN A 437 -13.33 -17.05 2.94
C ASN A 437 -12.49 -16.54 1.76
N ASP A 438 -11.63 -15.54 2.05
CA ASP A 438 -10.67 -14.97 1.11
C ASP A 438 -9.50 -14.36 1.89
N VAL A 439 -8.45 -13.88 1.20
CA VAL A 439 -7.27 -13.25 1.81
C VAL A 439 -6.61 -12.25 0.88
N ALA A 440 -6.24 -11.08 1.41
CA ALA A 440 -5.40 -10.08 0.76
C ALA A 440 -5.91 -9.55 -0.61
N VAL A 441 -7.19 -9.70 -0.90
CA VAL A 441 -7.80 -9.20 -2.13
C VAL A 441 -7.97 -7.68 -2.05
N THR A 442 -7.59 -6.97 -3.11
CA THR A 442 -7.72 -5.52 -3.21
C THR A 442 -8.51 -5.12 -4.44
N PHE A 443 -9.47 -4.22 -4.24
CA PHE A 443 -10.25 -3.60 -5.31
C PHE A 443 -10.32 -2.09 -5.11
N PRO A 444 -10.34 -1.29 -6.18
CA PRO A 444 -10.42 0.16 -6.07
C PRO A 444 -11.73 0.67 -5.44
N HIS A 445 -12.79 -0.14 -5.41
CA HIS A 445 -14.11 0.20 -4.87
C HIS A 445 -14.18 0.18 -3.33
N ALA A 446 -13.27 -0.52 -2.67
CA ALA A 446 -13.24 -0.67 -1.21
C ALA A 446 -12.13 0.18 -0.57
N PRO A 447 -12.36 0.77 0.63
CA PRO A 447 -11.32 1.49 1.34
C PRO A 447 -10.22 0.52 1.77
N TRP A 448 -8.97 0.95 1.60
CA TRP A 448 -7.79 0.23 2.02
C TRP A 448 -7.10 0.96 3.16
N GLY A 449 -6.72 0.26 4.23
CA GLY A 449 -5.94 0.85 5.31
C GLY A 449 -6.16 0.21 6.66
N GLY A 450 -5.21 0.42 7.55
CA GLY A 450 -5.17 -0.15 8.88
C GLY A 450 -5.72 0.74 9.97
N VAL A 451 -5.86 0.13 11.15
CA VAL A 451 -6.08 0.79 12.46
C VAL A 451 -4.89 0.50 13.38
N LYS A 452 -4.91 0.95 14.62
CA LYS A 452 -3.80 0.83 15.58
C LYS A 452 -2.50 1.41 14.97
N GLU A 453 -1.38 0.67 15.05
CA GLU A 453 -0.12 1.12 14.48
C GLU A 453 0.06 0.74 13.00
N SER A 454 -0.96 0.20 12.35
CA SER A 454 -0.89 -0.15 10.92
C SER A 454 -1.18 1.01 9.97
N GLY A 455 -1.67 2.14 10.46
CA GLY A 455 -1.80 3.30 9.59
C GLY A 455 -2.71 4.42 10.09
N LEU A 456 -2.75 5.49 9.29
CA LEU A 456 -3.61 6.66 9.44
C LEU A 456 -4.20 7.02 8.08
N GLY A 457 -5.49 7.33 8.02
CA GLY A 457 -6.20 7.60 6.77
C GLY A 457 -6.53 6.34 6.00
N ARG A 458 -6.89 6.50 4.74
CA ARG A 458 -7.25 5.38 3.84
C ARG A 458 -6.68 5.62 2.45
N HIS A 459 -6.40 4.51 1.75
CA HIS A 459 -6.21 4.47 0.31
C HIS A 459 -7.46 3.92 -0.37
N SER A 460 -7.50 4.00 -1.68
CA SER A 460 -8.55 3.43 -2.54
C SER A 460 -9.95 4.01 -2.32
N SER A 461 -10.85 3.76 -3.26
CA SER A 461 -12.24 4.19 -3.26
C SER A 461 -12.42 5.71 -3.08
N ARG A 462 -13.65 6.12 -2.81
CA ARG A 462 -13.95 7.51 -2.44
C ARG A 462 -13.18 7.94 -1.18
N TYR A 463 -12.99 7.04 -0.23
CA TYR A 463 -12.31 7.38 1.04
C TYR A 463 -10.85 7.78 0.82
N GLY A 464 -10.12 7.06 -0.04
CA GLY A 464 -8.75 7.43 -0.39
C GLY A 464 -8.68 8.74 -1.20
N LEU A 465 -9.67 9.00 -2.05
CA LEU A 465 -9.76 10.26 -2.78
C LEU A 465 -10.05 11.44 -1.83
N LEU A 466 -10.89 11.27 -0.82
CA LEU A 466 -11.19 12.30 0.18
C LEU A 466 -9.97 12.68 1.04
N GLU A 467 -8.98 11.81 1.13
CA GLU A 467 -7.69 12.17 1.75
C GLU A 467 -6.89 13.18 0.90
N MET A 468 -7.23 13.35 -0.37
CA MET A 468 -6.55 14.25 -1.32
C MET A 468 -7.30 15.58 -1.53
N VAL A 469 -8.32 15.89 -0.72
CA VAL A 469 -9.10 17.12 -0.84
C VAL A 469 -9.34 17.81 0.49
N ASN A 470 -9.50 19.13 0.46
CA ASN A 470 -10.10 19.89 1.55
C ASN A 470 -11.62 19.90 1.35
N ILE A 471 -12.35 19.52 2.38
CA ILE A 471 -13.81 19.62 2.39
C ILE A 471 -14.17 21.04 2.80
N ARG A 472 -14.91 21.76 1.93
CA ARG A 472 -15.37 23.14 2.17
C ARG A 472 -16.89 23.17 2.24
N GLN A 473 -17.40 23.87 3.23
CA GLN A 473 -18.81 24.21 3.32
C GLN A 473 -19.07 25.61 2.73
N ILE A 474 -20.09 25.70 1.87
CA ILE A 474 -20.66 26.97 1.42
C ILE A 474 -22.10 27.00 1.94
N CYS A 475 -22.45 28.02 2.72
CA CYS A 475 -23.78 28.22 3.27
C CYS A 475 -24.45 29.42 2.55
N ILE A 476 -25.56 29.18 1.87
CA ILE A 476 -26.29 30.20 1.14
C ILE A 476 -27.64 30.40 1.81
N ASN A 477 -27.87 31.59 2.37
CA ASN A 477 -29.20 31.97 2.83
C ASN A 477 -30.07 32.43 1.65
N LYS A 478 -31.18 31.76 1.42
CA LYS A 478 -32.14 32.05 0.33
C LYS A 478 -33.11 33.18 0.66
N LEU A 479 -33.37 33.39 1.97
CA LEU A 479 -34.31 34.41 2.44
C LEU A 479 -33.55 35.69 2.74
N ARG A 480 -33.14 36.49 2.16
CA ARG A 480 -32.39 37.74 2.37
C ARG A 480 -33.07 38.70 3.39
N GLU A 481 -33.46 38.18 4.54
CA GLU A 481 -34.05 38.99 5.61
C GLU A 481 -32.99 39.93 6.23
N PRO A 482 -33.39 41.14 6.62
CA PRO A 482 -32.47 42.13 7.20
C PRO A 482 -31.96 41.72 8.59
N THR A 483 -32.64 40.84 9.28
CA THR A 483 -32.28 40.36 10.63
C THR A 483 -32.25 38.83 10.68
N ARG A 484 -31.56 38.29 11.69
CA ARG A 484 -31.49 36.85 11.99
C ARG A 484 -31.71 36.61 13.46
N MET A 485 -32.38 35.54 13.83
CA MET A 485 -32.61 35.17 15.22
C MET A 485 -31.30 35.12 16.03
N TRP A 486 -30.23 34.58 15.45
CA TRP A 486 -28.92 34.49 16.11
C TRP A 486 -28.05 35.74 16.03
N TRP A 487 -28.52 36.83 15.39
CA TRP A 487 -27.83 38.10 15.39
C TRP A 487 -28.18 38.98 16.61
N VAL A 488 -28.97 38.45 17.56
CA VAL A 488 -29.30 39.14 18.81
C VAL A 488 -28.02 39.27 19.67
N PRO A 489 -27.77 40.48 20.25
CA PRO A 489 -28.62 41.68 20.30
C PRO A 489 -28.41 42.66 19.11
N TYR A 490 -27.55 42.33 18.13
CA TYR A 490 -27.10 43.28 17.09
C TYR A 490 -28.16 43.54 16.00
N SER A 491 -29.25 42.75 15.98
CA SER A 491 -30.36 42.90 15.02
C SER A 491 -31.58 43.64 15.58
N LYS A 492 -31.43 44.34 16.71
CA LYS A 492 -32.48 45.18 17.26
C LYS A 492 -32.58 46.45 16.41
N SER A 493 -33.71 46.60 15.69
CA SER A 493 -34.12 47.87 15.05
C SER A 493 -34.48 48.91 16.08
#